data_28054a909b831f8c74ac53d0a7f55a9d
#
_entry.id   28054a909b831f8c74ac53d0a7f55a9d
#
_cell.length_a   1.000
_cell.length_b   1.000
_cell.length_c   1.000
_cell.angle_alpha   90.00
_cell.angle_beta   90.00
_cell.angle_gamma   90.00
#
_symmetry.space_group_name_H-M   'P 1'
#
loop_
_entity.id
_entity.type
_entity.pdbx_description
1 polymer ?
#
loop_
_entity_poly.entity_id
_entity_poly.type
_entity_poly.pdbx_seq_one_letter_code
_entity_poly.pdbx_strand_id
1 'polypeptide(L)'
;MLGGFLALLAAATFGLNAVATRRGVLTGTVAQGLAITVPIAVPIFFVVGLTTDSLGILSELPVKSLLLLGIAGVTHFIVGRYANYRATKAMGANLVGPVISSSLVLTLILAITFLDEVMTPLRVVGI
;
A
#
# COMPACT_ATOMS: atom_id res chain seq x y z
N MET A 1 -2.59 21.14 -13.24
CA MET A 1 -3.57 20.28 -13.94
C MET A 1 -3.15 18.82 -14.01
N LEU A 2 -1.89 18.48 -14.33
CA LEU A 2 -1.40 17.09 -14.40
C LEU A 2 -1.55 16.32 -13.07
N GLY A 3 -1.24 16.94 -11.94
CA GLY A 3 -1.37 16.30 -10.62
C GLY A 3 -2.81 15.89 -10.27
N GLY A 4 -3.79 16.76 -10.59
CA GLY A 4 -5.21 16.42 -10.38
C GLY A 4 -5.67 15.26 -11.25
N PHE A 5 -5.24 15.22 -12.52
CA PHE A 5 -5.52 14.09 -13.41
C PHE A 5 -4.91 12.78 -12.90
N LEU A 6 -3.65 12.82 -12.47
CA LEU A 6 -2.97 11.65 -11.89
C LEU A 6 -3.64 11.17 -10.60
N ALA A 7 -4.12 12.08 -9.75
CA ALA A 7 -4.86 11.73 -8.54
C ALA A 7 -6.18 11.02 -8.86
N LEU A 8 -6.93 11.51 -9.86
CA LEU A 8 -8.17 10.87 -10.31
C LEU A 8 -7.90 9.47 -10.91
N LEU A 9 -6.85 9.35 -11.70
CA LEU A 9 -6.44 8.06 -12.27
C LEU A 9 -6.05 7.06 -11.16
N ALA A 10 -5.30 7.52 -10.16
CA ALA A 10 -4.97 6.71 -8.98
C ALA A 10 -6.24 6.27 -8.23
N ALA A 11 -7.18 7.17 -7.97
CA ALA A 11 -8.44 6.85 -7.31
C ALA A 11 -9.25 5.81 -8.09
N ALA A 12 -9.34 5.96 -9.43
CA ALA A 12 -10.03 4.99 -10.28
C ALA A 12 -9.36 3.61 -10.24
N THR A 13 -8.02 3.54 -10.31
CA THR A 13 -7.28 2.28 -10.23
C THR A 13 -7.41 1.61 -8.87
N PHE A 14 -7.42 2.37 -7.77
CA PHE A 14 -7.70 1.82 -6.43
C PHE A 14 -9.11 1.27 -6.33
N GLY A 15 -10.12 1.95 -6.88
CA GLY A 15 -11.49 1.47 -6.94
C GLY A 15 -11.62 0.16 -7.74
N LEU A 16 -11.02 0.09 -8.92
CA LEU A 16 -10.97 -1.12 -9.73
C LEU A 16 -10.27 -2.27 -9.01
N ASN A 17 -9.15 -1.99 -8.34
CA ASN A 17 -8.44 -2.99 -7.54
C ASN A 17 -9.32 -3.54 -6.40
N ALA A 18 -10.09 -2.68 -5.71
CA ALA A 18 -11.00 -3.10 -4.64
C ALA A 18 -12.10 -4.05 -5.17
N VAL A 19 -12.70 -3.72 -6.33
CA VAL A 19 -13.72 -4.56 -6.98
C VAL A 19 -13.13 -5.88 -7.46
N ALA A 20 -11.96 -5.86 -8.11
CA ALA A 20 -11.28 -7.06 -8.60
C ALA A 20 -10.90 -7.98 -7.44
N THR A 21 -10.34 -7.42 -6.36
CA THR A 21 -10.01 -8.15 -5.14
C THR A 21 -11.27 -8.79 -4.54
N ARG A 22 -12.37 -8.05 -4.43
CA ARG A 22 -13.63 -8.57 -3.90
C ARG A 22 -14.13 -9.76 -4.72
N ARG A 23 -14.14 -9.64 -6.04
CA ARG A 23 -14.53 -10.75 -6.92
C ARG A 23 -13.60 -11.95 -6.78
N GLY A 24 -12.29 -11.73 -6.77
CA GLY A 24 -11.30 -12.80 -6.64
C GLY A 24 -11.42 -13.58 -5.33
N VAL A 25 -11.60 -12.89 -4.19
CA VAL A 25 -11.70 -13.56 -2.88
C VAL A 25 -13.07 -14.21 -2.62
N LEU A 26 -14.10 -13.86 -3.38
CA LEU A 26 -15.40 -14.53 -3.34
C LEU A 26 -15.39 -15.87 -4.09
N THR A 27 -14.69 -15.91 -5.22
CA THR A 27 -14.60 -17.11 -6.07
C THR A 27 -13.45 -18.03 -5.68
N GLY A 28 -12.42 -17.47 -5.00
CA GLY A 28 -11.24 -18.21 -4.56
C GLY A 28 -10.99 -18.10 -3.06
N THR A 29 -9.82 -18.60 -2.65
CA THR A 29 -9.32 -18.41 -1.29
C THR A 29 -8.45 -17.15 -1.20
N VAL A 30 -8.35 -16.58 0.00
CA VAL A 30 -7.45 -15.43 0.25
C VAL A 30 -6.00 -15.79 -0.07
N ALA A 31 -5.57 -17.02 0.26
CA ALA A 31 -4.22 -17.49 -0.04
C ALA A 31 -3.96 -17.58 -1.55
N GLN A 32 -4.92 -18.06 -2.35
CA GLN A 32 -4.81 -18.06 -3.82
C GLN A 32 -4.70 -16.64 -4.38
N GLY A 33 -5.51 -15.70 -3.87
CA GLY A 33 -5.41 -14.30 -4.27
C GLY A 33 -4.02 -13.71 -4.01
N LEU A 34 -3.42 -14.00 -2.86
CA LEU A 34 -2.05 -13.57 -2.52
C LEU A 34 -1.00 -14.25 -3.40
N ALA A 35 -1.12 -15.58 -3.59
CA ALA A 35 -0.19 -16.35 -4.40
C ALA A 35 -0.13 -15.87 -5.87
N ILE A 36 -1.16 -15.23 -6.35
CA ILE A 36 -1.20 -14.62 -7.69
C ILE A 36 -0.67 -13.18 -7.65
N THR A 37 -1.20 -12.36 -6.74
CA THR A 37 -0.95 -10.90 -6.79
C THR A 37 0.42 -10.49 -6.30
N VAL A 38 1.01 -11.21 -5.33
CA VAL A 38 2.33 -10.88 -4.79
C VAL A 38 3.45 -11.19 -5.80
N PRO A 39 3.52 -12.39 -6.40
CA PRO A 39 4.55 -12.68 -7.40
C PRO A 39 4.47 -11.81 -8.65
N ILE A 40 3.27 -11.41 -9.09
CA ILE A 40 3.11 -10.54 -10.26
C ILE A 40 3.67 -9.13 -9.98
N ALA A 41 3.57 -8.64 -8.76
CA ALA A 41 4.09 -7.33 -8.41
C ALA A 41 5.62 -7.24 -8.54
N VAL A 42 6.35 -8.31 -8.21
CA VAL A 42 7.82 -8.33 -8.22
C VAL A 42 8.41 -7.97 -9.59
N PRO A 43 8.08 -8.65 -10.70
CA PRO A 43 8.64 -8.31 -12.01
C PRO A 43 8.20 -6.92 -12.49
N ILE A 44 6.98 -6.49 -12.16
CA ILE A 44 6.51 -5.15 -12.53
C ILE A 44 7.38 -4.07 -11.86
N PHE A 45 7.57 -4.15 -10.54
CA PHE A 45 8.42 -3.19 -9.83
C PHE A 45 9.89 -3.29 -10.23
N PHE A 46 10.38 -4.47 -10.56
CA PHE A 46 11.74 -4.64 -11.07
C PHE A 46 11.93 -3.92 -12.41
N VAL A 47 11.01 -4.10 -13.35
CA VAL A 47 11.05 -3.39 -14.64
C VAL A 47 10.96 -1.88 -14.45
N VAL A 48 10.06 -1.39 -13.59
CA VAL A 48 9.96 0.04 -13.27
C VAL A 48 11.27 0.54 -12.66
N GLY A 49 11.88 -0.19 -11.74
CA GLY A 49 13.17 0.17 -11.13
C GLY A 49 14.31 0.27 -12.14
N LEU A 50 14.33 -0.63 -13.15
CA LEU A 50 15.28 -0.58 -14.26
C LEU A 50 15.07 0.65 -15.16
N THR A 51 13.81 0.95 -15.50
CA THR A 51 13.49 2.07 -16.40
C THR A 51 13.64 3.45 -15.77
N THR A 52 13.59 3.53 -14.45
CA THR A 52 13.74 4.78 -13.69
C THR A 52 15.12 4.97 -13.08
N ASP A 53 16.05 4.06 -13.40
CA ASP A 53 17.43 4.04 -12.84
C ASP A 53 17.49 4.01 -11.30
N SER A 54 16.38 3.57 -10.69
CA SER A 54 16.22 3.59 -9.23
C SER A 54 16.93 2.43 -8.53
N LEU A 55 17.34 1.40 -9.28
CA LEU A 55 18.02 0.23 -8.70
C LEU A 55 19.45 0.57 -8.25
N GLY A 56 20.11 1.54 -8.92
CA GLY A 56 21.43 2.02 -8.52
C GLY A 56 21.46 2.61 -7.11
N ILE A 57 20.39 3.28 -6.71
CA ILE A 57 20.23 3.88 -5.38
C ILE A 57 20.26 2.83 -4.25
N LEU A 58 19.84 1.59 -4.54
CA LEU A 58 19.85 0.52 -3.52
C LEU A 58 21.26 0.21 -3.01
N SER A 59 22.28 0.37 -3.85
CA SER A 59 23.69 0.14 -3.46
C SER A 59 24.25 1.25 -2.56
N GLU A 60 23.62 2.42 -2.55
CA GLU A 60 24.03 3.58 -1.75
C GLU A 60 23.35 3.60 -0.37
N LEU A 61 22.29 2.79 -0.18
CA LEU A 61 21.54 2.77 1.08
C LEU A 61 22.32 2.03 2.18
N PRO A 62 22.32 2.57 3.42
CA PRO A 62 22.85 1.85 4.58
C PRO A 62 22.13 0.52 4.79
N VAL A 63 22.85 -0.51 5.22
CA VAL A 63 22.28 -1.84 5.51
C VAL A 63 21.08 -1.77 6.45
N LYS A 64 21.10 -0.87 7.45
CA LYS A 64 19.98 -0.64 8.36
C LYS A 64 18.72 -0.21 7.60
N SER A 65 18.84 0.70 6.64
CA SER A 65 17.69 1.16 5.82
C SER A 65 17.14 0.04 4.95
N LEU A 66 18.02 -0.77 4.34
CA LEU A 66 17.60 -1.93 3.55
C LEU A 66 16.85 -2.97 4.39
N LEU A 67 17.32 -3.25 5.61
CA LEU A 67 16.64 -4.16 6.54
C LEU A 67 15.25 -3.62 6.94
N LEU A 68 15.16 -2.34 7.29
CA LEU A 68 13.88 -1.70 7.65
C LEU A 68 12.89 -1.71 6.48
N LEU A 69 13.35 -1.40 5.27
CA LEU A 69 12.53 -1.47 4.06
C LEU A 69 12.09 -2.91 3.75
N GLY A 70 12.98 -3.89 3.96
CA GLY A 70 12.65 -5.31 3.82
C GLY A 70 11.56 -5.75 4.81
N ILE A 71 11.67 -5.38 6.09
CA ILE A 71 10.66 -5.66 7.11
C ILE A 71 9.33 -4.97 6.74
N ALA A 72 9.38 -3.71 6.34
CA ALA A 72 8.18 -2.97 5.90
C ALA A 72 7.52 -3.66 4.69
N GLY A 73 8.31 -4.11 3.71
CA GLY A 73 7.83 -4.85 2.54
C GLY A 73 7.13 -6.15 2.94
N VAL A 74 7.76 -6.98 3.76
CA VAL A 74 7.17 -8.23 4.26
C VAL A 74 5.87 -7.95 5.03
N THR A 75 5.89 -6.99 5.94
CA THR A 75 4.70 -6.63 6.73
C THR A 75 3.57 -6.13 5.84
N HIS A 76 3.87 -5.26 4.87
CA HIS A 76 2.87 -4.71 3.96
C HIS A 76 2.29 -5.78 3.01
N PHE A 77 3.16 -6.52 2.31
CA PHE A 77 2.72 -7.44 1.25
C PHE A 77 2.17 -8.77 1.77
N ILE A 78 2.64 -9.27 2.89
CA ILE A 78 2.15 -10.53 3.45
C ILE A 78 1.05 -10.27 4.46
N VAL A 79 1.35 -9.56 5.56
CA VAL A 79 0.39 -9.37 6.66
C VAL A 79 -0.72 -8.40 6.26
N GLY A 80 -0.36 -7.23 5.74
CA GLY A 80 -1.32 -6.18 5.36
C GLY A 80 -2.27 -6.63 4.26
N ARG A 81 -1.76 -7.23 3.20
CA ARG A 81 -2.61 -7.76 2.11
C ARG A 81 -3.48 -8.93 2.55
N TYR A 82 -2.92 -9.85 3.36
CA TYR A 82 -3.71 -10.98 3.88
C TYR A 82 -4.89 -10.48 4.72
N ALA A 83 -4.62 -9.57 5.65
CA ALA A 83 -5.67 -8.97 6.48
C ALA A 83 -6.72 -8.23 5.64
N ASN A 84 -6.28 -7.42 4.65
CA ASN A 84 -7.16 -6.71 3.73
C ASN A 84 -8.05 -7.67 2.93
N TYR A 85 -7.49 -8.72 2.35
CA TYR A 85 -8.25 -9.69 1.58
C TYR A 85 -9.25 -10.47 2.44
N ARG A 86 -8.88 -10.84 3.67
CA ARG A 86 -9.81 -11.44 4.63
C ARG A 86 -10.94 -10.50 5.02
N ALA A 87 -10.61 -9.24 5.33
CA ALA A 87 -11.61 -8.22 5.65
C ALA A 87 -12.55 -7.99 4.45
N THR A 88 -12.00 -7.85 3.24
CA THR A 88 -12.79 -7.69 2.01
C THR A 88 -13.70 -8.90 1.76
N LYS A 89 -13.24 -10.12 2.04
CA LYS A 89 -14.08 -11.32 1.94
C LYS A 89 -15.21 -11.33 2.95
N ALA A 90 -14.95 -10.89 4.18
CA ALA A 90 -15.93 -10.93 5.28
C ALA A 90 -16.97 -9.81 5.17
N MET A 91 -16.54 -8.56 5.05
CA MET A 91 -17.45 -7.40 5.16
C MET A 91 -17.68 -6.63 3.83
N GLY A 92 -16.95 -6.99 2.77
CA GLY A 92 -17.08 -6.34 1.46
C GLY A 92 -16.18 -5.13 1.28
N ALA A 93 -15.94 -4.76 0.02
CA ALA A 93 -15.05 -3.66 -0.36
C ALA A 93 -15.51 -2.29 0.18
N ASN A 94 -16.82 -2.05 0.21
CA ASN A 94 -17.40 -0.78 0.62
C ASN A 94 -17.16 -0.46 2.11
N LEU A 95 -17.14 -1.47 2.98
CA LEU A 95 -16.86 -1.28 4.41
C LEU A 95 -15.37 -1.31 4.73
N VAL A 96 -14.59 -2.06 3.98
CA VAL A 96 -13.13 -2.14 4.16
C VAL A 96 -12.44 -0.83 3.80
N GLY A 97 -12.90 -0.11 2.77
CA GLY A 97 -12.33 1.17 2.36
C GLY A 97 -12.22 2.19 3.50
N PRO A 98 -13.31 2.59 4.14
CA PRO A 98 -13.28 3.50 5.30
C PRO A 98 -12.42 3.00 6.47
N VAL A 99 -12.44 1.70 6.75
CA VAL A 99 -11.59 1.11 7.80
C VAL A 99 -10.10 1.26 7.47
N ILE A 100 -9.71 1.02 6.22
CA ILE A 100 -8.32 1.24 5.78
C ILE A 100 -7.97 2.73 5.85
N SER A 101 -8.87 3.62 5.49
CA SER A 101 -8.63 5.06 5.58
C SER A 101 -8.38 5.53 7.02
N SER A 102 -8.93 4.85 8.02
CA SER A 102 -8.63 5.17 9.43
C SER A 102 -7.17 4.93 9.81
N SER A 103 -6.41 4.16 9.00
CA SER A 103 -4.97 3.99 9.18
C SER A 103 -4.18 5.29 9.07
N LEU A 104 -4.72 6.31 8.39
CA LEU A 104 -4.12 7.64 8.31
C LEU A 104 -3.97 8.26 9.71
N VAL A 105 -5.00 8.13 10.55
CA VAL A 105 -4.96 8.63 11.94
C VAL A 105 -3.90 7.91 12.75
N LEU A 106 -3.83 6.58 12.62
CA LEU A 106 -2.82 5.78 13.31
C LEU A 106 -1.40 6.13 12.84
N THR A 107 -1.22 6.27 11.51
CA THR A 107 0.07 6.68 10.93
C THR A 107 0.51 8.02 11.46
N LEU A 108 -0.42 8.97 11.61
CA LEU A 108 -0.15 10.29 12.15
C LEU A 108 0.33 10.23 13.61
N ILE A 109 -0.37 9.46 14.45
CA ILE A 109 0.01 9.26 15.85
C ILE A 109 1.41 8.66 15.94
N LEU A 110 1.71 7.64 15.12
CA LEU A 110 3.02 7.00 15.08
C LEU A 110 4.12 7.95 14.57
N ALA A 111 3.83 8.77 13.55
CA ALA A 111 4.77 9.74 13.01
C ALA A 111 5.15 10.81 14.05
N ILE A 112 4.18 11.32 14.80
CA ILE A 112 4.45 12.27 15.89
C ILE A 112 5.24 11.60 17.01
N THR A 113 4.89 10.37 17.39
CA THR A 113 5.45 9.70 18.57
C THR A 113 6.87 9.16 18.32
N PHE A 114 7.16 8.66 17.13
CA PHE A 114 8.40 7.95 16.81
C PHE A 114 9.34 8.69 15.86
N LEU A 115 8.83 9.66 15.09
CA LEU A 115 9.60 10.41 14.11
C LEU A 115 9.74 11.89 14.47
N ASP A 116 9.19 12.31 15.62
CA ASP A 116 9.19 13.70 16.08
C ASP A 116 8.66 14.70 15.03
N GLU A 117 7.71 14.25 14.18
CA GLU A 117 7.16 15.11 13.13
C GLU A 117 6.30 16.21 13.72
N VAL A 118 6.60 17.46 13.33
CA VAL A 118 5.85 18.64 13.77
C VAL A 118 4.56 18.78 12.94
N MET A 119 3.43 18.82 13.62
CA MET A 119 2.12 19.06 13.00
C MET A 119 1.91 20.55 12.76
N THR A 120 1.84 20.95 11.50
CA THR A 120 1.40 22.30 11.14
C THR A 120 -0.11 22.34 10.96
N PRO A 121 -0.78 23.49 11.25
CA PRO A 121 -2.23 23.61 11.05
C PRO A 121 -2.71 23.23 9.64
N LEU A 122 -1.88 23.50 8.63
CA LEU A 122 -2.18 23.16 7.24
C LEU A 122 -2.20 21.63 7.01
N ARG A 123 -1.33 20.88 7.70
CA ARG A 123 -1.31 19.42 7.63
C ARG A 123 -2.53 18.80 8.31
N VAL A 124 -2.98 19.38 9.43
CA VAL A 124 -4.18 18.92 10.14
C VAL A 124 -5.44 19.10 9.30
N VAL A 125 -5.55 20.20 8.55
CA VAL A 125 -6.72 20.45 7.68
C VAL A 125 -6.69 19.59 6.42
N GLY A 126 -5.52 19.09 5.99
CA GLY A 126 -5.37 18.24 4.79
C GLY A 126 -5.56 16.74 5.02
N ILE A 127 -5.80 16.31 6.27
CA ILE A 127 -6.08 14.92 6.68
C ILE A 127 -7.58 14.72 6.86
#